data_24b799a9e486ef79ca0c44b040a1fdd5
#
_entry.id   24b799a9e486ef79ca0c44b040a1fdd5
#
_cell.length_a   1.000
_cell.length_b   1.000
_cell.length_c   1.000
_cell.angle_alpha   90.00
_cell.angle_beta   90.00
_cell.angle_gamma   90.00
#
_symmetry.space_group_name_H-M   'P 1'
#
loop_
_entity.id
_entity.type
_entity.pdbx_description
1 polymer ?
#
loop_
_entity_poly.entity_id
_entity_poly.type
_entity_poly.pdbx_seq_one_letter_code
_entity_poly.pdbx_strand_id
1 'polypeptide(L)'
;MRPSSVISQSLVSGSRSRTVRTSRLRGLVGRLRRAALDGNLPAAGPVERERARRATRILAVLADAGAPGADPAAWAGRQGPTSDAPLVAPGRRVRVSPSDVEALLLCPLRWFLTRVGGGGATSGAQVLGELVHRLAQEAQRDGLRGAGLMARFEQCLPELAYPDTWLGSVRAGRARAMVERLDAYLGQAPPVARAELPVRAALNLPDPAGTGPALPVLVAGRIDRLEHLDAPDPAGSADPGAGPGCGRVRLIDFKTGRRVPADPARHPQLAVYRLALQALGYEVDGGALVLLGKEPPKKNRGAPVMAPAGAALAPSPDPDTGQDWARDMLREAALAATGPVLAARAGEQCRTCPVRDSCPIRPEGRRVVA
;
A
#
# COMPACT_ATOMS: atom_id res chain seq x y z
N MET A 1 -39.29 -26.38 56.02
CA MET A 1 -38.37 -27.54 55.87
C MET A 1 -37.54 -27.36 54.62
N ARG A 2 -36.24 -27.10 54.73
CA ARG A 2 -35.27 -27.18 53.64
C ARG A 2 -34.74 -28.60 53.53
N PRO A 3 -34.23 -29.01 52.36
CA PRO A 3 -32.79 -29.38 52.30
C PRO A 3 -32.03 -28.74 51.14
N SER A 4 -30.99 -28.07 51.41
CA SER A 4 -29.58 -28.30 51.17
C SER A 4 -29.20 -28.86 49.80
N SER A 5 -28.71 -28.00 48.91
CA SER A 5 -27.96 -28.33 47.69
C SER A 5 -26.47 -28.20 47.98
N VAL A 6 -25.81 -29.32 48.11
CA VAL A 6 -24.34 -29.42 48.09
C VAL A 6 -24.04 -30.28 46.83
N ILE A 7 -23.68 -29.71 45.73
CA ILE A 7 -22.86 -30.30 44.64
C ILE A 7 -22.63 -29.17 43.63
N SER A 8 -21.51 -28.48 43.65
CA SER A 8 -20.90 -27.79 42.51
C SER A 8 -19.63 -27.00 42.90
N GLN A 9 -18.60 -27.71 43.35
CA GLN A 9 -17.28 -27.07 43.55
C GLN A 9 -16.06 -27.89 43.08
N SER A 10 -16.26 -29.00 42.35
CA SER A 10 -15.13 -29.89 42.03
C SER A 10 -14.66 -29.87 40.59
N LEU A 11 -15.27 -29.10 39.67
CA LEU A 11 -14.94 -29.17 38.24
C LEU A 11 -14.17 -27.97 37.66
N VAL A 12 -13.89 -26.91 38.46
CA VAL A 12 -13.18 -25.74 37.96
C VAL A 12 -11.65 -25.80 38.17
N SER A 13 -11.18 -26.68 39.04
CA SER A 13 -9.76 -26.80 39.41
C SER A 13 -8.89 -27.51 38.34
N GLY A 14 -9.48 -28.42 37.52
CA GLY A 14 -8.72 -29.24 36.55
C GLY A 14 -8.33 -28.50 35.28
N SER A 15 -9.14 -27.54 34.83
CA SER A 15 -8.89 -26.84 33.55
C SER A 15 -7.80 -25.79 33.64
N ARG A 16 -7.70 -25.08 34.78
CA ARG A 16 -6.65 -24.06 34.98
C ARG A 16 -5.24 -24.66 35.04
N SER A 17 -5.07 -25.81 35.63
CA SER A 17 -3.74 -26.45 35.76
C SER A 17 -3.23 -26.98 34.41
N ARG A 18 -4.12 -27.46 33.54
CA ARG A 18 -3.78 -27.94 32.18
C ARG A 18 -3.39 -26.77 31.26
N THR A 19 -4.14 -25.68 31.29
CA THR A 19 -3.87 -24.49 30.45
C THR A 19 -2.56 -23.82 30.84
N VAL A 20 -2.25 -23.72 32.14
CA VAL A 20 -0.98 -23.16 32.63
C VAL A 20 0.20 -24.05 32.27
N ARG A 21 0.07 -25.39 32.37
CA ARG A 21 1.12 -26.33 31.95
C ARG A 21 1.40 -26.27 30.45
N THR A 22 0.38 -26.23 29.59
CA THR A 22 0.52 -26.12 28.14
C THR A 22 1.14 -24.79 27.72
N SER A 23 0.80 -23.68 28.36
CA SER A 23 1.43 -22.38 28.07
C SER A 23 2.91 -22.35 28.47
N ARG A 24 3.27 -22.99 29.57
CA ARG A 24 4.68 -23.13 30.02
C ARG A 24 5.47 -24.01 29.04
N LEU A 25 4.92 -25.14 28.58
CA LEU A 25 5.57 -26.04 27.63
C LEU A 25 5.78 -25.34 26.28
N ARG A 26 4.73 -24.67 25.73
CA ARG A 26 4.86 -23.86 24.50
C ARG A 26 5.91 -22.76 24.64
N GLY A 27 5.96 -22.09 25.79
CA GLY A 27 6.98 -21.07 26.08
C GLY A 27 8.40 -21.66 26.17
N LEU A 28 8.56 -22.87 26.74
CA LEU A 28 9.84 -23.58 26.79
C LEU A 28 10.27 -23.96 25.36
N VAL A 29 9.40 -24.63 24.59
CA VAL A 29 9.67 -25.00 23.19
C VAL A 29 10.07 -23.78 22.39
N GLY A 30 9.36 -22.64 22.51
CA GLY A 30 9.70 -21.40 21.82
C GLY A 30 11.08 -20.83 22.17
N ARG A 31 11.51 -20.95 23.43
CA ARG A 31 12.87 -20.56 23.85
C ARG A 31 13.95 -21.50 23.32
N LEU A 32 13.68 -22.81 23.33
CA LEU A 32 14.61 -23.81 22.81
C LEU A 32 14.77 -23.66 21.30
N ARG A 33 13.68 -23.43 20.55
CA ARG A 33 13.72 -23.14 19.10
C ARG A 33 14.61 -21.94 18.80
N ARG A 34 14.41 -20.82 19.51
CA ARG A 34 15.26 -19.64 19.34
C ARG A 34 16.73 -19.94 19.62
N ALA A 35 17.02 -20.61 20.73
CA ALA A 35 18.40 -20.97 21.08
C ALA A 35 19.06 -21.88 20.04
N ALA A 36 18.30 -22.84 19.46
CA ALA A 36 18.80 -23.71 18.41
C ALA A 36 19.10 -22.95 17.11
N LEU A 37 18.26 -21.95 16.75
CA LEU A 37 18.44 -21.11 15.55
C LEU A 37 19.56 -20.08 15.72
N ASP A 38 19.64 -19.41 16.88
CA ASP A 38 20.66 -18.39 17.17
C ASP A 38 22.09 -18.94 17.08
N GLY A 39 22.31 -20.22 17.47
CA GLY A 39 23.61 -20.87 17.39
C GLY A 39 24.05 -21.27 15.97
N ASN A 40 23.14 -21.27 15.00
CA ASN A 40 23.42 -21.52 13.59
C ASN A 40 23.70 -20.24 12.78
N LEU A 41 23.63 -19.07 13.40
CA LEU A 41 23.98 -17.82 12.74
C LEU A 41 25.48 -17.73 12.49
N PRO A 42 25.94 -17.13 11.36
CA PRO A 42 27.37 -16.99 11.05
C PRO A 42 28.18 -16.27 12.12
N ALA A 43 27.53 -15.35 12.86
CA ALA A 43 28.15 -14.58 13.95
C ALA A 43 28.09 -15.26 15.33
N ALA A 44 27.55 -16.48 15.44
CA ALA A 44 27.42 -17.17 16.71
C ALA A 44 28.80 -17.57 17.29
N GLY A 45 29.03 -17.20 18.55
CA GLY A 45 30.23 -17.59 19.30
C GLY A 45 30.20 -19.05 19.80
N PRO A 46 31.26 -19.51 20.45
CA PRO A 46 31.33 -20.88 21.01
C PRO A 46 30.21 -21.16 22.02
N VAL A 47 29.86 -20.18 22.84
CA VAL A 47 28.82 -20.31 23.88
C VAL A 47 27.43 -20.46 23.26
N GLU A 48 27.14 -19.67 22.27
CA GLU A 48 25.87 -19.72 21.53
C GLU A 48 25.73 -21.07 20.82
N ARG A 49 26.79 -21.55 20.18
CA ARG A 49 26.80 -22.86 19.50
C ARG A 49 26.57 -24.02 20.49
N GLU A 50 27.19 -23.98 21.65
CA GLU A 50 26.95 -25.01 22.66
C GLU A 50 25.53 -24.96 23.24
N ARG A 51 25.01 -23.75 23.47
CA ARG A 51 23.63 -23.56 23.89
C ARG A 51 22.65 -24.09 22.84
N ALA A 52 22.92 -23.88 21.54
CA ALA A 52 22.13 -24.40 20.44
C ALA A 52 22.12 -25.93 20.40
N ARG A 53 23.30 -26.58 20.58
CA ARG A 53 23.41 -28.05 20.65
C ARG A 53 22.56 -28.63 21.78
N ARG A 54 22.60 -28.04 22.96
CA ARG A 54 21.78 -28.46 24.11
C ARG A 54 20.29 -28.26 23.82
N ALA A 55 19.92 -27.11 23.27
CA ALA A 55 18.54 -26.84 22.90
C ALA A 55 18.02 -27.84 21.88
N THR A 56 18.80 -28.18 20.85
CA THR A 56 18.44 -29.16 19.81
C THR A 56 18.20 -30.54 20.40
N ARG A 57 19.08 -31.00 21.34
CA ARG A 57 18.88 -32.30 22.02
C ARG A 57 17.59 -32.34 22.83
N ILE A 58 17.27 -31.27 23.55
CA ILE A 58 16.03 -31.20 24.35
C ILE A 58 14.81 -31.13 23.39
N LEU A 59 14.90 -30.41 22.27
CA LEU A 59 13.84 -30.38 21.29
C LEU A 59 13.58 -31.75 20.67
N ALA A 60 14.62 -32.55 20.38
CA ALA A 60 14.47 -33.92 19.89
C ALA A 60 13.68 -34.77 20.88
N VAL A 61 14.05 -34.79 22.14
CA VAL A 61 13.32 -35.54 23.19
C VAL A 61 11.86 -35.05 23.30
N LEU A 62 11.62 -33.76 23.23
CA LEU A 62 10.26 -33.19 23.26
C LEU A 62 9.46 -33.54 22.01
N ALA A 63 10.09 -33.63 20.85
CA ALA A 63 9.46 -34.03 19.59
C ALA A 63 9.05 -35.51 19.63
N ASP A 64 9.94 -36.39 20.10
CA ASP A 64 9.64 -37.83 20.30
C ASP A 64 8.49 -38.02 21.29
N ALA A 65 8.38 -37.16 22.29
CA ALA A 65 7.28 -37.15 23.25
C ALA A 65 6.00 -36.47 22.71
N GLY A 66 5.96 -36.07 21.45
CA GLY A 66 4.78 -35.44 20.79
C GLY A 66 4.51 -34.01 21.28
N ALA A 67 5.49 -33.29 21.83
CA ALA A 67 5.29 -31.92 22.30
C ALA A 67 5.03 -30.97 21.11
N PRO A 68 3.91 -30.21 21.09
CA PRO A 68 3.57 -29.35 19.97
C PRO A 68 4.64 -28.32 19.64
N GLY A 69 5.09 -28.30 18.38
CA GLY A 69 6.09 -27.38 17.85
C GLY A 69 7.53 -27.72 18.24
N ALA A 70 7.82 -28.87 18.87
CA ALA A 70 9.18 -29.31 19.17
C ALA A 70 9.86 -29.88 17.92
N ASP A 71 9.13 -30.59 17.06
CA ASP A 71 9.64 -31.18 15.83
C ASP A 71 10.01 -30.07 14.82
N PRO A 72 11.29 -29.99 14.37
CA PRO A 72 11.72 -29.06 13.34
C PRO A 72 10.98 -29.18 12.00
N ALA A 73 10.50 -30.36 11.64
CA ALA A 73 9.74 -30.57 10.40
C ALA A 73 8.40 -29.82 10.38
N ALA A 74 7.84 -29.57 11.58
CA ALA A 74 6.60 -28.80 11.74
C ALA A 74 6.84 -27.27 11.90
N TRP A 75 8.08 -26.79 11.81
CA TRP A 75 8.34 -25.36 11.99
C TRP A 75 8.04 -24.58 10.71
N ALA A 76 7.12 -23.62 10.81
CA ALA A 76 6.90 -22.65 9.74
C ALA A 76 8.22 -21.92 9.42
N GLY A 77 8.49 -21.72 8.13
CA GLY A 77 9.69 -21.05 7.63
C GLY A 77 10.92 -21.94 7.45
N ARG A 78 10.89 -23.23 7.85
CA ARG A 78 11.94 -24.22 7.50
C ARG A 78 11.60 -25.10 6.31
N GLN A 79 10.35 -25.11 5.93
CA GLN A 79 9.95 -25.75 4.68
C GLN A 79 10.44 -24.88 3.53
N GLY A 80 11.00 -25.51 2.50
CA GLY A 80 11.33 -24.83 1.25
C GLY A 80 10.12 -24.13 0.63
N PRO A 81 10.30 -23.31 -0.39
CA PRO A 81 9.19 -22.70 -1.10
C PRO A 81 8.23 -23.79 -1.58
N THR A 82 6.94 -23.58 -1.41
CA THR A 82 5.90 -24.51 -1.86
C THR A 82 5.80 -24.55 -3.38
N SER A 83 6.32 -23.54 -4.06
CA SER A 83 6.38 -23.44 -5.52
C SER A 83 7.47 -22.46 -5.94
N ASP A 84 8.22 -22.82 -6.97
CA ASP A 84 9.15 -21.93 -7.69
C ASP A 84 8.48 -21.31 -8.93
N ALA A 85 7.18 -21.53 -9.12
CA ALA A 85 6.43 -20.94 -10.21
C ALA A 85 6.32 -19.42 -10.04
N PRO A 86 6.42 -18.65 -11.13
CA PRO A 86 6.21 -17.22 -11.07
C PRO A 86 4.74 -16.90 -10.72
N LEU A 87 4.50 -15.76 -10.07
CA LEU A 87 3.16 -15.26 -9.74
C LEU A 87 2.33 -14.96 -10.99
N VAL A 88 3.01 -14.57 -12.07
CA VAL A 88 2.41 -14.37 -13.38
C VAL A 88 3.18 -15.24 -14.38
N ALA A 89 2.49 -16.19 -15.00
CA ALA A 89 3.10 -17.10 -15.97
C ALA A 89 3.71 -16.32 -17.17
N PRO A 90 4.81 -16.81 -17.76
CA PRO A 90 5.43 -16.20 -18.92
C PRO A 90 4.43 -15.94 -20.06
N GLY A 91 4.52 -14.79 -20.71
CA GLY A 91 3.60 -14.37 -21.78
C GLY A 91 2.21 -13.91 -21.32
N ARG A 92 1.88 -14.07 -20.05
CA ARG A 92 0.64 -13.51 -19.49
C ARG A 92 0.80 -12.03 -19.16
N ARG A 93 -0.29 -11.29 -19.30
CA ARG A 93 -0.32 -9.86 -19.01
C ARG A 93 -0.20 -9.59 -17.51
N VAL A 94 0.80 -8.79 -17.12
CA VAL A 94 1.00 -8.36 -15.74
C VAL A 94 0.03 -7.22 -15.42
N ARG A 95 -0.84 -7.43 -14.43
CA ARG A 95 -1.76 -6.39 -13.98
C ARG A 95 -1.16 -5.62 -12.81
N VAL A 96 -1.07 -4.31 -12.95
CA VAL A 96 -0.63 -3.39 -11.91
C VAL A 96 -1.53 -2.15 -11.85
N SER A 97 -1.71 -1.62 -10.65
CA SER A 97 -2.26 -0.27 -10.46
C SER A 97 -1.11 0.75 -10.32
N PRO A 98 -1.34 2.04 -10.51
CA PRO A 98 -0.32 3.06 -10.26
C PRO A 98 0.22 3.06 -8.84
N SER A 99 -0.61 2.75 -7.84
CA SER A 99 -0.17 2.58 -6.45
C SER A 99 0.63 1.28 -6.23
N ASP A 100 0.31 0.19 -6.97
CA ASP A 100 1.16 -1.01 -6.95
C ASP A 100 2.56 -0.71 -7.48
N VAL A 101 2.69 0.10 -8.53
CA VAL A 101 3.99 0.49 -9.09
C VAL A 101 4.84 1.20 -8.04
N GLU A 102 4.29 2.20 -7.37
CA GLU A 102 4.99 2.89 -6.28
C GLU A 102 5.40 1.93 -5.15
N ALA A 103 4.50 1.02 -4.74
CA ALA A 103 4.78 0.05 -3.70
C ALA A 103 5.84 -0.99 -4.10
N LEU A 104 5.84 -1.44 -5.36
CA LEU A 104 6.82 -2.37 -5.93
C LEU A 104 8.21 -1.74 -6.02
N LEU A 105 8.29 -0.48 -6.45
CA LEU A 105 9.55 0.26 -6.49
C LEU A 105 10.14 0.45 -5.10
N LEU A 106 9.31 0.67 -4.08
CA LEU A 106 9.74 0.78 -2.71
C LEU A 106 10.22 -0.56 -2.14
N CYS A 107 9.46 -1.63 -2.29
CA CYS A 107 9.82 -2.96 -1.78
C CYS A 107 8.85 -4.04 -2.31
N PRO A 108 9.24 -4.87 -3.29
CA PRO A 108 8.40 -5.94 -3.83
C PRO A 108 7.89 -6.92 -2.76
N LEU A 109 8.74 -7.30 -1.81
CA LEU A 109 8.33 -8.19 -0.71
C LEU A 109 7.23 -7.58 0.16
N ARG A 110 7.36 -6.29 0.53
CA ARG A 110 6.32 -5.59 1.29
C ARG A 110 5.01 -5.53 0.51
N TRP A 111 5.07 -5.16 -0.78
CA TRP A 111 3.90 -5.11 -1.65
C TRP A 111 3.15 -6.45 -1.65
N PHE A 112 3.88 -7.55 -1.87
CA PHE A 112 3.28 -8.88 -1.91
C PHE A 112 2.68 -9.28 -0.57
N LEU A 113 3.44 -9.20 0.53
CA LEU A 113 2.98 -9.64 1.85
C LEU A 113 1.76 -8.83 2.33
N THR A 114 1.72 -7.52 2.07
CA THR A 114 0.55 -6.72 2.42
C THR A 114 -0.69 -7.08 1.59
N ARG A 115 -0.49 -7.50 0.35
CA ARG A 115 -1.58 -7.90 -0.55
C ARG A 115 -2.16 -9.29 -0.19
N VAL A 116 -1.34 -10.21 0.31
CA VAL A 116 -1.79 -11.57 0.69
C VAL A 116 -2.21 -11.71 2.16
N GLY A 117 -2.45 -10.62 2.85
CA GLY A 117 -3.00 -10.61 4.20
C GLY A 117 -2.07 -10.10 5.31
N GLY A 118 -0.84 -9.69 4.98
CA GLY A 118 0.07 -9.05 5.95
C GLY A 118 -0.23 -7.57 6.20
N GLY A 119 -1.27 -7.00 5.60
CA GLY A 119 -1.72 -5.64 5.85
C GLY A 119 -2.37 -5.52 7.22
N GLY A 120 -2.02 -4.48 7.97
CA GLY A 120 -2.71 -4.14 9.22
C GLY A 120 -4.15 -3.67 8.98
N ALA A 121 -4.89 -3.45 10.06
CA ALA A 121 -6.22 -2.84 10.01
C ALA A 121 -6.18 -1.48 9.30
N THR A 122 -7.27 -1.12 8.63
CA THR A 122 -7.42 0.19 7.96
C THR A 122 -7.12 1.30 8.95
N SER A 123 -6.18 2.16 8.61
CA SER A 123 -5.80 3.28 9.49
C SER A 123 -6.80 4.42 9.38
N GLY A 124 -6.97 5.21 10.45
CA GLY A 124 -7.81 6.42 10.41
C GLY A 124 -7.35 7.43 9.33
N ALA A 125 -6.08 7.40 8.92
CA ALA A 125 -5.58 8.21 7.81
C ALA A 125 -6.11 7.73 6.45
N GLN A 126 -6.26 6.41 6.27
CA GLN A 126 -6.86 5.84 5.06
C GLN A 126 -8.34 6.17 4.97
N VAL A 127 -9.09 6.02 6.09
CA VAL A 127 -10.53 6.39 6.14
C VAL A 127 -10.73 7.86 5.79
N LEU A 128 -9.89 8.75 6.34
CA LEU A 128 -9.92 10.18 5.98
C LEU A 128 -9.61 10.39 4.50
N GLY A 129 -8.61 9.69 3.96
CA GLY A 129 -8.27 9.75 2.53
C GLY A 129 -9.46 9.38 1.65
N GLU A 130 -10.08 8.23 1.91
CA GLU A 130 -11.27 7.75 1.19
C GLU A 130 -12.44 8.73 1.27
N LEU A 131 -12.68 9.33 2.45
CA LEU A 131 -13.71 10.34 2.63
C LEU A 131 -13.45 11.59 1.77
N VAL A 132 -12.21 12.10 1.75
CA VAL A 132 -11.85 13.30 0.96
C VAL A 132 -12.02 13.03 -0.54
N HIS A 133 -11.62 11.86 -1.05
CA HIS A 133 -11.81 11.47 -2.46
C HIS A 133 -13.30 11.37 -2.81
N ARG A 134 -14.10 10.75 -1.93
CA ARG A 134 -15.55 10.67 -2.10
C ARG A 134 -16.19 12.07 -2.15
N LEU A 135 -15.80 12.97 -1.25
CA LEU A 135 -16.28 14.35 -1.24
C LEU A 135 -15.89 15.11 -2.52
N ALA A 136 -14.67 14.90 -3.03
CA ALA A 136 -14.25 15.48 -4.31
C ALA A 136 -15.11 14.98 -5.48
N GLN A 137 -15.47 13.70 -5.49
CA GLN A 137 -16.36 13.11 -6.48
C GLN A 137 -17.79 13.66 -6.37
N GLU A 138 -18.37 13.71 -5.16
CA GLU A 138 -19.69 14.27 -4.90
C GLU A 138 -19.73 15.75 -5.26
N ALA A 139 -18.70 16.52 -4.91
CA ALA A 139 -18.58 17.93 -5.27
C ALA A 139 -18.58 18.17 -6.79
N GLN A 140 -17.96 17.28 -7.56
CA GLN A 140 -17.96 17.36 -9.01
C GLN A 140 -19.32 16.96 -9.60
N ARG A 141 -19.92 15.88 -9.10
CA ARG A 141 -21.19 15.35 -9.59
C ARG A 141 -22.37 16.25 -9.28
N ASP A 142 -22.43 16.74 -8.03
CA ASP A 142 -23.61 17.44 -7.47
C ASP A 142 -23.42 18.96 -7.41
N GLY A 143 -22.27 19.46 -7.90
CA GLY A 143 -21.95 20.90 -7.89
C GLY A 143 -21.72 21.48 -6.49
N LEU A 144 -21.40 20.64 -5.48
CA LEU A 144 -21.25 21.10 -4.10
C LEU A 144 -20.02 22.01 -3.95
N ARG A 145 -20.20 23.17 -3.34
CA ARG A 145 -19.14 24.16 -3.07
C ARG A 145 -19.42 24.87 -1.76
N GLY A 146 -18.38 25.47 -1.16
CA GLY A 146 -18.48 26.31 0.01
C GLY A 146 -19.23 25.66 1.16
N ALA A 147 -20.29 26.33 1.64
CA ALA A 147 -21.11 25.84 2.77
C ALA A 147 -21.79 24.48 2.48
N GLY A 148 -22.16 24.19 1.23
CA GLY A 148 -22.76 22.92 0.83
C GLY A 148 -21.79 21.75 0.96
N LEU A 149 -20.55 21.92 0.50
CA LEU A 149 -19.52 20.91 0.64
C LEU A 149 -19.14 20.68 2.12
N MET A 150 -19.04 21.75 2.91
CA MET A 150 -18.79 21.66 4.35
C MET A 150 -19.92 20.97 5.10
N ALA A 151 -21.18 21.29 4.80
CA ALA A 151 -22.33 20.62 5.39
C ALA A 151 -22.31 19.10 5.08
N ARG A 152 -21.96 18.75 3.85
CA ARG A 152 -21.81 17.33 3.46
C ARG A 152 -20.68 16.64 4.23
N PHE A 153 -19.54 17.31 4.41
CA PHE A 153 -18.44 16.79 5.22
C PHE A 153 -18.87 16.57 6.69
N GLU A 154 -19.57 17.54 7.31
CA GLU A 154 -20.03 17.39 8.69
C GLU A 154 -20.99 16.20 8.88
N GLN A 155 -21.82 15.90 7.88
CA GLN A 155 -22.65 14.68 7.88
C GLN A 155 -21.81 13.39 7.87
N CYS A 156 -20.65 13.41 7.20
CA CYS A 156 -19.74 12.26 7.10
C CYS A 156 -18.71 12.20 8.24
N LEU A 157 -18.54 13.26 9.02
CA LEU A 157 -17.52 13.34 10.07
C LEU A 157 -17.60 12.18 11.10
N PRO A 158 -18.79 11.68 11.49
CA PRO A 158 -18.90 10.52 12.39
C PRO A 158 -18.23 9.24 11.85
N GLU A 159 -18.11 9.08 10.53
CA GLU A 159 -17.45 7.91 9.91
C GLU A 159 -15.96 7.81 10.28
N LEU A 160 -15.32 8.94 10.62
CA LEU A 160 -13.92 8.99 11.03
C LEU A 160 -13.68 8.47 12.45
N ALA A 161 -14.75 8.21 13.20
CA ALA A 161 -14.73 7.65 14.56
C ALA A 161 -13.67 8.32 15.47
N TYR A 162 -13.52 9.63 15.38
CA TYR A 162 -12.62 10.36 16.26
C TYR A 162 -13.12 10.32 17.69
N PRO A 163 -12.25 10.02 18.69
CA PRO A 163 -12.68 9.99 20.08
C PRO A 163 -13.14 11.37 20.56
N ASP A 164 -14.07 11.38 21.49
CA ASP A 164 -14.52 12.63 22.16
C ASP A 164 -13.47 13.11 23.17
N THR A 165 -12.36 13.61 22.64
CA THR A 165 -11.21 14.12 23.37
C THR A 165 -10.63 15.33 22.65
N TRP A 166 -9.80 16.09 23.33
CA TRP A 166 -9.04 17.19 22.71
C TRP A 166 -8.31 16.72 21.42
N LEU A 167 -7.69 15.55 21.45
CA LEU A 167 -7.01 15.00 20.28
C LEU A 167 -7.97 14.72 19.12
N GLY A 168 -9.16 14.21 19.43
CA GLY A 168 -10.22 14.00 18.43
C GLY A 168 -10.67 15.31 17.81
N SER A 169 -10.89 16.35 18.61
CA SER A 169 -11.24 17.70 18.14
C SER A 169 -10.16 18.29 17.23
N VAL A 170 -8.87 18.14 17.57
CA VAL A 170 -7.76 18.56 16.73
C VAL A 170 -7.74 17.80 15.39
N ARG A 171 -8.02 16.49 15.40
CA ARG A 171 -8.11 15.68 14.17
C ARG A 171 -9.27 16.13 13.28
N ALA A 172 -10.44 16.36 13.87
CA ALA A 172 -11.61 16.87 13.16
C ALA A 172 -11.34 18.26 12.54
N GLY A 173 -10.70 19.17 13.27
CA GLY A 173 -10.28 20.47 12.74
C GLY A 173 -9.33 20.37 11.56
N ARG A 174 -8.37 19.43 11.60
CA ARG A 174 -7.49 19.17 10.47
C ARG A 174 -8.21 18.60 9.24
N ALA A 175 -9.19 17.71 9.46
CA ALA A 175 -10.00 17.17 8.39
C ALA A 175 -10.86 18.26 7.72
N ARG A 176 -11.50 19.16 8.52
CA ARG A 176 -12.20 20.35 8.01
C ARG A 176 -11.30 21.21 7.13
N ALA A 177 -10.10 21.55 7.61
CA ALA A 177 -9.14 22.34 6.86
C ALA A 177 -8.68 21.67 5.56
N MET A 178 -8.70 20.33 5.46
CA MET A 178 -8.46 19.63 4.19
C MET A 178 -9.62 19.84 3.21
N VAL A 179 -10.86 19.77 3.68
CA VAL A 179 -12.05 19.99 2.84
C VAL A 179 -12.15 21.45 2.40
N GLU A 180 -11.81 22.42 3.25
CA GLU A 180 -11.69 23.82 2.87
C GLU A 180 -10.68 24.04 1.74
N ARG A 181 -9.51 23.36 1.81
CA ARG A 181 -8.51 23.41 0.74
C ARG A 181 -8.97 22.70 -0.53
N LEU A 182 -9.72 21.61 -0.40
CA LEU A 182 -10.35 20.95 -1.55
C LEU A 182 -11.34 21.89 -2.23
N ASP A 183 -12.20 22.58 -1.48
CA ASP A 183 -13.16 23.55 -2.00
C ASP A 183 -12.46 24.71 -2.72
N ALA A 184 -11.43 25.28 -2.09
CA ALA A 184 -10.62 26.34 -2.68
C ALA A 184 -9.96 25.89 -4.01
N TYR A 185 -9.50 24.64 -4.09
CA TYR A 185 -8.98 24.08 -5.33
C TYR A 185 -10.09 23.97 -6.40
N LEU A 186 -11.21 23.37 -6.03
CA LEU A 186 -12.32 23.15 -6.96
C LEU A 186 -12.96 24.45 -7.47
N GLY A 187 -12.87 25.53 -6.68
CA GLY A 187 -13.33 26.87 -7.09
C GLY A 187 -12.47 27.54 -8.16
N GLN A 188 -11.20 27.09 -8.30
CA GLN A 188 -10.24 27.64 -9.27
C GLN A 188 -9.94 26.67 -10.42
N ALA A 189 -10.38 25.42 -10.30
CA ALA A 189 -10.11 24.38 -11.27
C ALA A 189 -11.00 24.53 -12.52
N PRO A 190 -10.57 24.00 -13.67
CA PRO A 190 -11.41 23.96 -14.87
C PRO A 190 -12.76 23.30 -14.57
N PRO A 191 -13.87 23.88 -15.11
CA PRO A 191 -15.21 23.35 -14.82
C PRO A 191 -15.44 21.98 -15.45
N VAL A 192 -14.82 21.72 -16.61
CA VAL A 192 -14.95 20.45 -17.30
C VAL A 192 -13.91 19.49 -16.78
N ALA A 193 -14.36 18.55 -15.95
CA ALA A 193 -13.51 17.54 -15.35
C ALA A 193 -14.29 16.26 -15.03
N ARG A 194 -13.56 15.15 -14.97
CA ARG A 194 -14.08 13.85 -14.52
C ARG A 194 -13.38 13.46 -13.21
N ALA A 195 -14.17 13.16 -12.18
CA ALA A 195 -13.66 12.72 -10.90
C ALA A 195 -13.76 11.19 -10.78
N GLU A 196 -12.81 10.58 -10.07
CA GLU A 196 -12.75 9.14 -9.79
C GLU A 196 -12.88 8.31 -11.08
N LEU A 197 -12.19 8.74 -12.16
CA LEU A 197 -12.26 8.12 -13.46
C LEU A 197 -11.57 6.76 -13.47
N PRO A 198 -12.30 5.65 -13.72
CA PRO A 198 -11.66 4.35 -13.87
C PRO A 198 -10.86 4.33 -15.19
N VAL A 199 -9.60 3.89 -15.09
CA VAL A 199 -8.70 3.76 -16.23
C VAL A 199 -8.23 2.32 -16.34
N ARG A 200 -8.28 1.80 -17.57
CA ARG A 200 -7.81 0.48 -17.91
C ARG A 200 -7.13 0.50 -19.27
N ALA A 201 -5.81 0.38 -19.30
CA ALA A 201 -5.02 0.47 -20.52
C ALA A 201 -4.06 -0.72 -20.64
N ALA A 202 -4.00 -1.30 -21.83
CA ALA A 202 -3.03 -2.34 -22.17
C ALA A 202 -1.79 -1.69 -22.82
N LEU A 203 -0.64 -2.03 -22.30
CA LEU A 203 0.66 -1.55 -22.75
C LEU A 203 1.55 -2.72 -23.08
N ASN A 204 2.36 -2.60 -24.13
CA ASN A 204 3.46 -3.51 -24.41
C ASN A 204 4.76 -2.73 -24.18
N LEU A 205 5.51 -3.13 -23.17
CA LEU A 205 6.74 -2.44 -22.79
C LEU A 205 7.93 -3.15 -23.41
N PRO A 206 8.66 -2.50 -24.34
CA PRO A 206 9.80 -3.12 -25.00
C PRO A 206 10.89 -3.47 -24.00
N ASP A 207 11.73 -4.43 -24.34
CA ASP A 207 12.95 -4.70 -23.60
C ASP A 207 13.98 -3.61 -23.90
N PRO A 208 14.54 -2.92 -22.88
CA PRO A 208 15.51 -1.85 -23.10
C PRO A 208 16.75 -2.31 -23.88
N ALA A 209 17.18 -3.57 -23.67
CA ALA A 209 18.30 -4.16 -24.40
C ALA A 209 17.93 -4.59 -25.83
N GLY A 210 16.65 -4.57 -26.21
CA GLY A 210 16.18 -5.01 -27.53
C GLY A 210 16.33 -6.52 -27.81
N THR A 211 16.73 -7.30 -26.82
CA THR A 211 17.06 -8.73 -26.99
C THR A 211 15.92 -9.65 -26.56
N GLY A 212 15.00 -9.14 -25.75
CA GLY A 212 13.88 -9.90 -25.19
C GLY A 212 12.52 -9.50 -25.74
N PRO A 213 11.48 -10.30 -25.45
CA PRO A 213 10.11 -9.96 -25.84
C PRO A 213 9.59 -8.76 -25.05
N ALA A 214 8.68 -8.02 -25.67
CA ALA A 214 7.95 -6.97 -24.97
C ALA A 214 7.12 -7.57 -23.82
N LEU A 215 7.10 -6.87 -22.69
CA LEU A 215 6.33 -7.26 -21.52
C LEU A 215 4.89 -6.71 -21.64
N PRO A 216 3.88 -7.59 -21.74
CA PRO A 216 2.49 -7.14 -21.78
C PRO A 216 2.02 -6.74 -20.38
N VAL A 217 1.62 -5.49 -20.21
CA VAL A 217 1.14 -4.92 -18.94
C VAL A 217 -0.29 -4.41 -19.09
N LEU A 218 -1.10 -4.64 -18.07
CA LEU A 218 -2.41 -4.02 -17.91
C LEU A 218 -2.34 -3.04 -16.74
N VAL A 219 -2.35 -1.77 -17.06
CA VAL A 219 -2.55 -0.72 -16.06
C VAL A 219 -4.04 -0.63 -15.74
N ALA A 220 -4.41 -0.75 -14.48
CA ALA A 220 -5.78 -0.61 -14.02
C ALA A 220 -5.80 0.21 -12.73
N GLY A 221 -6.54 1.32 -12.72
CA GLY A 221 -6.59 2.23 -11.58
C GLY A 221 -7.77 3.20 -11.70
N ARG A 222 -7.73 4.23 -10.86
CA ARG A 222 -8.73 5.28 -10.84
C ARG A 222 -8.03 6.61 -10.66
N ILE A 223 -8.26 7.54 -11.59
CA ILE A 223 -7.72 8.90 -11.55
C ILE A 223 -8.63 9.74 -10.68
N ASP A 224 -8.08 10.41 -9.66
CA ASP A 224 -8.86 11.23 -8.74
C ASP A 224 -9.62 12.35 -9.47
N ARG A 225 -8.92 13.04 -10.36
CA ARG A 225 -9.52 14.07 -11.21
C ARG A 225 -8.76 14.22 -12.53
N LEU A 226 -9.49 14.15 -13.62
CA LEU A 226 -9.02 14.45 -14.98
C LEU A 226 -9.67 15.73 -15.45
N GLU A 227 -8.89 16.76 -15.73
CA GLU A 227 -9.35 18.07 -16.18
C GLU A 227 -9.14 18.21 -17.69
N HIS A 228 -10.20 18.59 -18.41
CA HIS A 228 -10.12 18.90 -19.82
C HIS A 228 -9.68 20.35 -20.01
N LEU A 229 -8.67 20.57 -20.83
CA LEU A 229 -8.07 21.89 -21.09
C LEU A 229 -8.65 22.55 -22.33
N ASP A 230 -9.16 21.76 -23.25
CA ASP A 230 -9.85 22.27 -24.44
C ASP A 230 -11.31 22.64 -24.10
N ALA A 231 -11.84 23.63 -24.79
CA ALA A 231 -13.25 23.96 -24.66
C ALA A 231 -14.10 22.71 -25.01
N PRO A 232 -15.20 22.45 -24.29
CA PRO A 232 -16.06 21.35 -24.64
C PRO A 232 -16.58 21.60 -26.09
N ASP A 233 -16.39 20.60 -26.94
CA ASP A 233 -17.06 20.61 -28.24
C ASP A 233 -18.58 20.67 -27.98
N PRO A 234 -19.30 21.73 -28.38
CA PRO A 234 -20.72 21.87 -28.13
C PRO A 234 -21.56 20.75 -28.76
N ALA A 235 -20.98 19.97 -29.67
CA ALA A 235 -21.57 18.79 -30.30
C ALA A 235 -21.06 17.46 -29.73
N GLY A 236 -20.08 17.50 -28.81
CA GLY A 236 -19.41 16.30 -28.28
C GLY A 236 -20.26 15.59 -27.23
N SER A 237 -20.74 14.45 -27.60
CA SER A 237 -21.48 13.49 -26.78
C SER A 237 -20.77 13.25 -25.41
N ALA A 238 -21.49 13.53 -24.34
CA ALA A 238 -21.17 13.07 -23.00
C ALA A 238 -21.39 11.55 -22.86
N ASP A 239 -21.15 10.78 -23.91
CA ASP A 239 -21.28 9.34 -23.91
C ASP A 239 -20.07 8.70 -23.20
N PRO A 240 -20.26 8.03 -22.07
CA PRO A 240 -19.19 7.27 -21.43
C PRO A 240 -18.69 6.09 -22.28
N GLY A 241 -19.40 5.77 -23.39
CA GLY A 241 -19.03 4.79 -24.40
C GLY A 241 -18.37 5.40 -25.64
N ALA A 242 -18.29 6.75 -25.77
CA ALA A 242 -17.55 7.37 -26.85
C ALA A 242 -16.08 6.90 -26.77
N GLY A 243 -15.60 6.35 -27.86
CA GLY A 243 -14.22 5.94 -28.04
C GLY A 243 -13.23 7.05 -27.71
N PRO A 244 -11.93 6.80 -27.72
CA PRO A 244 -10.90 7.68 -27.16
C PRO A 244 -11.09 9.10 -27.71
N GLY A 245 -11.71 9.96 -26.89
CA GLY A 245 -11.95 11.37 -27.20
C GLY A 245 -10.63 12.09 -27.09
N CYS A 246 -10.09 12.41 -28.27
CA CYS A 246 -8.87 13.18 -28.41
C CYS A 246 -9.06 14.57 -27.81
N GLY A 247 -8.44 14.83 -26.66
CA GLY A 247 -8.45 16.16 -26.05
C GLY A 247 -7.25 16.30 -25.12
N ARG A 248 -6.80 17.54 -24.92
CA ARG A 248 -5.76 17.85 -23.96
C ARG A 248 -6.31 17.79 -22.54
N VAL A 249 -5.61 17.05 -21.70
CA VAL A 249 -6.04 16.81 -20.32
C VAL A 249 -4.92 17.05 -19.33
N ARG A 250 -5.31 17.43 -18.10
CA ARG A 250 -4.42 17.54 -16.96
C ARG A 250 -4.79 16.53 -15.88
N LEU A 251 -3.80 15.83 -15.37
CA LEU A 251 -3.93 14.84 -14.30
C LEU A 251 -3.84 15.51 -12.93
N ILE A 252 -4.79 15.24 -12.06
CA ILE A 252 -4.79 15.71 -10.68
C ILE A 252 -4.94 14.53 -9.74
N ASP A 253 -4.08 14.50 -8.73
CA ASP A 253 -4.10 13.50 -7.67
C ASP A 253 -4.13 14.20 -6.31
N PHE A 254 -5.11 13.86 -5.47
CA PHE A 254 -5.33 14.45 -4.17
C PHE A 254 -4.55 13.71 -3.08
N LYS A 255 -3.68 14.39 -2.37
CA LYS A 255 -2.89 13.82 -1.28
C LYS A 255 -3.33 14.36 0.08
N THR A 256 -3.88 13.49 0.91
CA THR A 256 -4.24 13.81 2.31
C THR A 256 -3.07 13.68 3.28
N GLY A 257 -1.95 13.12 2.82
CA GLY A 257 -0.69 13.06 3.56
C GLY A 257 -0.02 14.44 3.68
N ARG A 258 0.85 14.60 4.68
CA ARG A 258 1.60 15.85 4.92
C ARG A 258 2.94 15.90 4.18
N ARG A 259 3.40 14.75 3.67
CA ARG A 259 4.70 14.62 3.00
C ARG A 259 4.60 15.12 1.55
N VAL A 260 5.51 15.97 1.18
CA VAL A 260 5.71 16.37 -0.22
C VAL A 260 6.67 15.36 -0.84
N PRO A 261 6.38 14.78 -2.00
CA PRO A 261 7.37 14.01 -2.74
C PRO A 261 8.62 14.83 -3.01
N ALA A 262 9.80 14.21 -2.92
CA ALA A 262 11.07 14.89 -3.17
C ALA A 262 11.15 15.39 -4.62
N ASP A 263 10.63 14.63 -5.56
CA ASP A 263 10.53 14.99 -6.97
C ASP A 263 9.09 14.73 -7.46
N PRO A 264 8.21 15.76 -7.41
CA PRO A 264 6.85 15.64 -7.95
C PRO A 264 6.84 15.36 -9.44
N ALA A 265 7.90 15.77 -10.13
CA ALA A 265 8.08 15.63 -11.56
C ALA A 265 8.25 14.17 -11.98
N ARG A 266 8.89 13.36 -11.17
CA ARG A 266 9.06 11.92 -11.37
C ARG A 266 8.13 11.10 -10.46
N HIS A 267 6.89 11.59 -10.22
CA HIS A 267 5.94 10.89 -9.38
C HIS A 267 5.41 9.63 -10.08
N PRO A 268 5.64 8.42 -9.53
CA PRO A 268 5.32 7.17 -10.23
C PRO A 268 3.85 7.04 -10.63
N GLN A 269 2.91 7.39 -9.75
CA GLN A 269 1.48 7.28 -10.04
C GLN A 269 1.06 8.15 -11.23
N LEU A 270 1.49 9.43 -11.26
CA LEU A 270 1.16 10.33 -12.35
C LEU A 270 1.76 9.88 -13.67
N ALA A 271 3.01 9.38 -13.64
CA ALA A 271 3.68 8.84 -14.81
C ALA A 271 2.95 7.63 -15.41
N VAL A 272 2.51 6.70 -14.56
CA VAL A 272 1.75 5.52 -14.98
C VAL A 272 0.38 5.90 -15.55
N TYR A 273 -0.31 6.86 -14.92
CA TYR A 273 -1.58 7.38 -15.48
C TYR A 273 -1.38 8.09 -16.82
N ARG A 274 -0.30 8.88 -16.98
CA ARG A 274 0.06 9.47 -18.26
C ARG A 274 0.16 8.40 -19.35
N LEU A 275 0.98 7.35 -19.10
CA LEU A 275 1.14 6.27 -20.09
C LEU A 275 -0.18 5.57 -20.41
N ALA A 276 -1.03 5.38 -19.42
CA ALA A 276 -2.34 4.76 -19.61
C ALA A 276 -3.27 5.65 -20.43
N LEU A 277 -3.33 6.94 -20.16
CA LEU A 277 -4.15 7.89 -20.91
C LEU A 277 -3.65 8.07 -22.35
N GLN A 278 -2.34 8.16 -22.56
CA GLN A 278 -1.75 8.20 -23.90
C GLN A 278 -2.11 6.96 -24.73
N ALA A 279 -2.09 5.78 -24.11
CA ALA A 279 -2.51 4.54 -24.76
C ALA A 279 -4.02 4.52 -25.08
N LEU A 280 -4.82 5.36 -24.42
CA LEU A 280 -6.25 5.56 -24.68
C LEU A 280 -6.53 6.74 -25.62
N GLY A 281 -5.49 7.40 -26.16
CA GLY A 281 -5.62 8.47 -27.15
C GLY A 281 -5.74 9.89 -26.56
N TYR A 282 -5.55 10.08 -25.25
CA TYR A 282 -5.50 11.41 -24.66
C TYR A 282 -4.13 12.07 -24.83
N GLU A 283 -4.13 13.38 -25.07
CA GLU A 283 -2.94 14.22 -24.96
C GLU A 283 -2.80 14.74 -23.52
N VAL A 284 -1.80 14.26 -22.80
CA VAL A 284 -1.59 14.65 -21.39
C VAL A 284 -0.67 15.85 -21.33
N ASP A 285 -1.24 17.03 -21.05
CA ASP A 285 -0.56 18.32 -20.95
C ASP A 285 -0.33 18.68 -19.46
N GLY A 286 0.40 17.83 -18.78
CA GLY A 286 0.80 18.03 -17.40
C GLY A 286 -0.07 17.36 -16.32
N GLY A 287 0.26 17.64 -15.08
CA GLY A 287 -0.45 17.18 -13.89
C GLY A 287 0.02 17.87 -12.62
N ALA A 288 -0.63 17.56 -11.54
CA ALA A 288 -0.22 18.04 -10.22
C ALA A 288 -0.68 17.13 -9.09
N LEU A 289 0.09 17.14 -8.01
CA LEU A 289 -0.36 16.66 -6.71
C LEU A 289 -0.96 17.82 -5.95
N VAL A 290 -2.20 17.70 -5.51
CA VAL A 290 -2.87 18.67 -4.65
C VAL A 290 -2.75 18.19 -3.21
N LEU A 291 -1.88 18.84 -2.45
CA LEU A 291 -1.46 18.43 -1.12
C LEU A 291 -2.44 18.95 -0.06
N LEU A 292 -3.62 18.35 0.04
CA LEU A 292 -4.69 18.77 0.96
C LEU A 292 -4.26 18.64 2.44
N GLY A 293 -3.44 17.64 2.76
CA GLY A 293 -2.93 17.40 4.12
C GLY A 293 -1.84 18.37 4.57
N LYS A 294 -1.25 19.14 3.65
CA LYS A 294 -0.19 20.09 3.94
C LYS A 294 -0.76 21.48 4.20
N GLU A 295 -0.38 22.08 5.32
CA GLU A 295 -0.74 23.46 5.61
C GLU A 295 0.06 24.43 4.70
N PRO A 296 -0.61 25.35 4.02
CA PRO A 296 0.06 26.38 3.23
C PRO A 296 0.76 27.40 4.14
N PRO A 297 1.71 28.19 3.59
CA PRO A 297 2.27 29.33 4.29
C PRO A 297 1.16 30.30 4.78
N LYS A 298 1.39 31.00 5.88
CA LYS A 298 0.38 31.90 6.53
C LYS A 298 -0.24 32.90 5.56
N LYS A 299 0.53 33.40 4.59
CA LYS A 299 0.05 34.34 3.56
C LYS A 299 -0.96 33.75 2.56
N ASN A 300 -0.99 32.42 2.44
CA ASN A 300 -1.86 31.69 1.52
C ASN A 300 -2.85 30.78 2.29
N ARG A 301 -3.25 31.17 3.49
CA ARG A 301 -4.13 30.38 4.35
C ARG A 301 -5.42 30.05 3.58
N GLY A 302 -5.80 28.78 3.57
CA GLY A 302 -6.98 28.27 2.86
C GLY A 302 -6.70 27.78 1.43
N ALA A 303 -5.66 28.25 0.75
CA ALA A 303 -5.30 27.73 -0.57
C ALA A 303 -4.61 26.35 -0.47
N PRO A 304 -4.84 25.43 -1.41
CA PRO A 304 -4.14 24.16 -1.44
C PRO A 304 -2.66 24.37 -1.82
N VAL A 305 -1.78 23.54 -1.26
CA VAL A 305 -0.39 23.46 -1.71
C VAL A 305 -0.34 22.59 -2.96
N MET A 306 0.09 23.16 -4.07
CA MET A 306 0.26 22.45 -5.33
C MET A 306 1.72 22.02 -5.49
N ALA A 307 1.91 20.77 -5.92
CA ALA A 307 3.19 20.29 -6.41
C ALA A 307 3.01 19.95 -7.91
N PRO A 308 3.29 20.93 -8.80
CA PRO A 308 3.10 20.73 -10.22
C PRO A 308 4.07 19.67 -10.76
N ALA A 309 3.56 18.81 -11.62
CA ALA A 309 4.32 17.81 -12.34
C ALA A 309 4.32 18.11 -13.85
N GLY A 310 4.23 19.39 -14.21
CA GLY A 310 4.01 19.86 -15.58
C GLY A 310 4.97 19.25 -16.62
N ALA A 311 6.12 19.86 -16.80
CA ALA A 311 7.11 19.43 -17.81
C ALA A 311 7.61 17.98 -17.64
N ALA A 312 7.46 17.43 -16.46
CA ALA A 312 7.95 16.08 -16.14
C ALA A 312 6.98 14.97 -16.43
N LEU A 313 5.72 15.28 -16.69
CA LEU A 313 4.84 14.34 -17.35
C LEU A 313 5.10 14.28 -18.87
N ALA A 314 5.89 15.22 -19.42
CA ALA A 314 6.37 15.09 -20.79
C ALA A 314 7.28 13.87 -20.94
N PRO A 315 7.23 13.16 -22.07
CA PRO A 315 8.19 12.12 -22.39
C PRO A 315 9.61 12.69 -22.27
N SER A 316 10.39 12.16 -21.34
CA SER A 316 11.79 12.54 -21.19
C SER A 316 12.60 11.27 -21.38
N PRO A 317 13.43 11.18 -22.44
CA PRO A 317 14.25 10.02 -22.65
C PRO A 317 15.20 9.83 -21.46
N ASP A 318 15.22 8.63 -20.94
CA ASP A 318 16.23 8.21 -19.98
C ASP A 318 17.60 8.28 -20.66
N PRO A 319 18.60 8.93 -20.05
CA PRO A 319 19.90 9.11 -20.66
C PRO A 319 20.63 7.79 -20.97
N ASP A 320 20.35 6.72 -20.23
CA ASP A 320 21.00 5.44 -20.38
C ASP A 320 20.30 4.54 -21.44
N THR A 321 18.98 4.61 -21.51
CA THR A 321 18.18 3.73 -22.37
C THR A 321 17.63 4.43 -23.62
N GLY A 322 17.61 5.75 -23.65
CA GLY A 322 16.97 6.54 -24.71
C GLY A 322 15.44 6.43 -24.73
N GLN A 323 14.84 5.68 -23.79
CA GLN A 323 13.42 5.47 -23.69
C GLN A 323 12.77 6.45 -22.66
N ASP A 324 11.45 6.55 -22.69
CA ASP A 324 10.72 7.28 -21.67
C ASP A 324 10.89 6.58 -20.31
N TRP A 325 11.53 7.27 -19.36
CA TRP A 325 11.79 6.80 -17.99
C TRP A 325 10.55 6.17 -17.33
N ALA A 326 9.35 6.66 -17.64
CA ALA A 326 8.12 6.13 -17.08
C ALA A 326 7.82 4.72 -17.60
N ARG A 327 8.21 4.39 -18.84
CA ARG A 327 8.08 3.04 -19.40
C ARG A 327 9.06 2.08 -18.74
N ASP A 328 10.31 2.51 -18.54
CA ASP A 328 11.34 1.70 -17.89
C ASP A 328 10.96 1.44 -16.41
N MET A 329 10.54 2.47 -15.69
CA MET A 329 10.02 2.38 -14.33
C MET A 329 8.82 1.40 -14.24
N LEU A 330 7.85 1.51 -15.14
CA LEU A 330 6.68 0.63 -15.16
C LEU A 330 7.10 -0.81 -15.49
N ARG A 331 8.08 -1.00 -16.39
CA ARG A 331 8.62 -2.32 -16.71
C ARG A 331 9.32 -2.94 -15.50
N GLU A 332 10.19 -2.18 -14.81
CA GLU A 332 10.87 -2.66 -13.58
C GLU A 332 9.84 -3.13 -12.54
N ALA A 333 8.83 -2.31 -12.26
CA ALA A 333 7.79 -2.66 -11.30
C ALA A 333 6.97 -3.88 -11.75
N ALA A 334 6.60 -3.97 -13.02
CA ALA A 334 5.86 -5.11 -13.56
C ALA A 334 6.68 -6.41 -13.50
N LEU A 335 7.97 -6.37 -13.82
CA LEU A 335 8.86 -7.52 -13.68
C LEU A 335 8.98 -7.94 -12.22
N ALA A 336 9.14 -7.00 -11.29
CA ALA A 336 9.16 -7.31 -9.86
C ALA A 336 7.85 -7.97 -9.36
N ALA A 337 6.71 -7.69 -10.00
CA ALA A 337 5.43 -8.29 -9.68
C ALA A 337 5.26 -9.72 -10.21
N THR A 338 6.10 -10.17 -11.15
CA THR A 338 5.97 -11.52 -11.73
C THR A 338 6.48 -12.63 -10.81
N GLY A 339 7.30 -12.32 -9.80
CA GLY A 339 7.98 -13.34 -9.00
C GLY A 339 8.90 -14.26 -9.84
N PRO A 340 9.26 -15.45 -9.35
CA PRO A 340 8.96 -15.99 -8.01
C PRO A 340 9.73 -15.31 -6.88
N VAL A 341 10.82 -14.58 -7.20
CA VAL A 341 11.66 -13.90 -6.19
C VAL A 341 11.14 -12.49 -5.94
N LEU A 342 10.73 -12.22 -4.71
CA LEU A 342 10.24 -10.93 -4.27
C LEU A 342 11.30 -10.27 -3.37
N ALA A 343 12.10 -9.39 -3.93
CA ALA A 343 13.21 -8.76 -3.24
C ALA A 343 12.76 -7.85 -2.10
N ALA A 344 13.40 -7.98 -0.93
CA ALA A 344 13.28 -7.00 0.14
C ALA A 344 14.23 -5.82 -0.13
N ARG A 345 13.70 -4.60 -0.12
CA ARG A 345 14.48 -3.36 -0.29
C ARG A 345 14.51 -2.57 1.00
N ALA A 346 15.71 -2.29 1.52
CA ALA A 346 15.89 -1.45 2.71
C ALA A 346 15.65 0.04 2.38
N GLY A 347 15.04 0.78 3.30
CA GLY A 347 14.81 2.20 3.17
C GLY A 347 14.04 2.79 4.36
N GLU A 348 13.67 4.05 4.29
CA GLU A 348 12.91 4.73 5.35
C GLU A 348 11.55 4.06 5.63
N GLN A 349 10.92 3.48 4.61
CA GLN A 349 9.67 2.74 4.72
C GLN A 349 9.74 1.55 5.70
N CYS A 350 10.94 1.06 6.00
CA CYS A 350 11.13 -0.03 6.95
C CYS A 350 10.79 0.34 8.39
N ARG A 351 10.79 1.64 8.73
CA ARG A 351 10.48 2.11 10.10
C ARG A 351 9.05 1.82 10.52
N THR A 352 8.13 1.89 9.58
CA THR A 352 6.68 1.69 9.77
C THR A 352 6.14 0.52 8.96
N CYS A 353 7.01 -0.42 8.56
CA CYS A 353 6.62 -1.54 7.73
C CYS A 353 5.72 -2.50 8.52
N PRO A 354 4.48 -2.78 8.06
CA PRO A 354 3.56 -3.67 8.76
C PRO A 354 4.02 -5.13 8.75
N VAL A 355 4.89 -5.51 7.82
CA VAL A 355 5.39 -6.89 7.64
C VAL A 355 6.85 -7.07 8.07
N ARG A 356 7.37 -6.15 8.89
CA ARG A 356 8.78 -6.18 9.34
C ARG A 356 9.17 -7.46 10.06
N ASP A 357 8.21 -8.07 10.76
CA ASP A 357 8.44 -9.26 11.57
C ASP A 357 8.61 -10.53 10.71
N SER A 358 8.26 -10.46 9.41
CA SER A 358 8.49 -11.50 8.41
C SER A 358 9.56 -11.13 7.39
N CYS A 359 10.26 -10.00 7.58
CA CYS A 359 11.21 -9.48 6.59
C CYS A 359 12.62 -10.06 6.81
N PRO A 360 13.24 -10.74 5.82
CA PRO A 360 14.54 -11.41 5.98
C PRO A 360 15.72 -10.47 6.20
N ILE A 361 15.60 -9.19 5.84
CA ILE A 361 16.65 -8.19 6.09
C ILE A 361 16.56 -7.55 7.48
N ARG A 362 15.52 -7.86 8.26
CA ARG A 362 15.34 -7.38 9.63
C ARG A 362 15.67 -8.46 10.64
N PRO A 363 16.24 -8.10 11.81
CA PRO A 363 16.55 -9.07 12.86
C PRO A 363 15.34 -9.90 13.31
N GLU A 364 14.16 -9.27 13.35
CA GLU A 364 12.91 -9.90 13.72
C GLU A 364 12.53 -11.01 12.74
N GLY A 365 12.60 -10.74 11.44
CA GLY A 365 12.22 -11.66 10.38
C GLY A 365 13.26 -12.76 10.13
N ARG A 366 14.54 -12.48 10.33
CA ARG A 366 15.62 -13.50 10.22
C ARG A 366 15.43 -14.70 11.14
N ARG A 367 14.69 -14.55 12.22
CA ARG A 367 14.38 -15.62 13.16
C ARG A 367 13.26 -16.54 12.68
N VAL A 368 12.54 -16.15 11.65
CA VAL A 368 11.40 -16.89 11.08
C VAL A 368 11.80 -17.60 9.79
N VAL A 369 12.76 -17.03 9.06
CA VAL A 369 13.28 -17.54 7.77
C VAL A 369 14.80 -17.70 7.97
N ALA A 370 15.23 -18.82 8.42
CA ALA A 370 16.65 -19.16 8.48
C ALA A 370 17.07 -19.94 7.25
#